data_108d3543372541464dd3c9cb94c328f0
#
_entry.id   108d3543372541464dd3c9cb94c328f0
#
_cell.length_a   1.000
_cell.length_b   1.000
_cell.length_c   1.000
_cell.angle_alpha   90.00
_cell.angle_beta   90.00
_cell.angle_gamma   90.00
#
_symmetry.space_group_name_H-M   'P 1'
#
loop_
_entity.id
_entity.type
_entity.pdbx_description
1 polymer ?
#
loop_
_entity_poly.entity_id
_entity_poly.type
_entity_poly.pdbx_seq_one_letter_code
_entity_poly.pdbx_strand_id
1 'polypeptide(L)'
;DAITQYEILEEFIRIKKQKNTAMLFITHDLGAISRVADRILVMNSGHVVDSGSFDHILKHADDPYTRMLVEKRSAVMQRYRQILHGKEESSHA
;
A
#
# COMPACT_ATOMS: atom_id res chain seq x y z
N ASP A 1 -13.87 -0.98 4.84
CA ASP A 1 -14.06 -1.09 3.40
C ASP A 1 -12.94 -0.35 2.65
N ALA A 2 -12.82 -0.59 1.36
CA ALA A 2 -11.70 -0.07 0.57
C ALA A 2 -11.70 1.45 0.46
N ILE A 3 -12.86 2.07 0.36
CA ILE A 3 -12.98 3.53 0.24
C ILE A 3 -12.60 4.21 1.55
N THR A 4 -13.05 3.67 2.67
CA THR A 4 -12.71 4.18 3.99
C THR A 4 -11.22 4.08 4.26
N GLN A 5 -10.60 2.95 3.90
CA GLN A 5 -9.15 2.78 4.04
C GLN A 5 -8.38 3.81 3.21
N TYR A 6 -8.84 4.07 2.00
CA TYR A 6 -8.23 5.08 1.14
C TYR A 6 -8.29 6.48 1.76
N GLU A 7 -9.44 6.85 2.31
CA GLU A 7 -9.63 8.14 2.97
C GLU A 7 -8.72 8.30 4.19
N ILE A 8 -8.58 7.24 4.99
CA ILE A 8 -7.70 7.24 6.16
C ILE A 8 -6.24 7.45 5.72
N LEU A 9 -5.81 6.77 4.67
CA LEU A 9 -4.45 6.91 4.14
C LEU A 9 -4.19 8.33 3.64
N GLU A 10 -5.15 8.97 2.99
CA GLU A 10 -5.01 10.35 2.55
C GLU A 10 -4.81 11.29 3.73
N GLU A 11 -5.51 11.06 4.85
CA GLU A 11 -5.32 11.85 6.07
C GLU A 11 -3.91 11.67 6.64
N PHE A 12 -3.38 10.45 6.68
CA PHE A 12 -2.03 10.20 7.15
C PHE A 12 -0.98 10.90 6.28
N ILE A 13 -1.15 10.86 4.97
CA ILE A 13 -0.26 11.55 4.04
C ILE A 13 -0.25 13.05 4.31
N ARG A 14 -1.43 13.63 4.52
CA ARG A 14 -1.57 15.05 4.82
C ARG A 14 -0.86 15.44 6.11
N ILE A 15 -1.05 14.66 7.18
CA ILE A 15 -0.40 14.90 8.48
C ILE A 15 1.11 14.81 8.34
N LYS A 16 1.60 13.81 7.63
CA LYS A 16 3.04 13.61 7.40
C LYS A 16 3.66 14.83 6.73
N LYS A 17 3.01 15.37 5.71
CA LYS A 17 3.51 16.53 4.97
C LYS A 17 3.48 17.82 5.79
N GLN A 18 2.36 18.05 6.50
CA GLN A 18 2.16 19.30 7.24
C GLN A 18 3.04 19.40 8.49
N LYS A 19 3.25 18.29 9.17
CA LYS A 19 3.92 18.29 10.48
C LYS A 19 5.35 17.78 10.43
N ASN A 20 5.84 17.39 9.27
CA ASN A 20 7.19 16.83 9.11
C ASN A 20 7.47 15.73 10.14
N THR A 21 6.53 14.83 10.31
CA THR A 21 6.53 13.79 11.33
C THR A 21 7.05 12.48 10.76
N ALA A 22 7.88 11.77 11.54
CA ALA A 22 8.23 10.40 11.22
C ALA A 22 7.09 9.47 11.65
N MET A 23 6.72 8.52 10.79
CA MET A 23 5.63 7.58 11.05
C MET A 23 6.08 6.15 10.80
N LEU A 24 5.70 5.26 11.72
CA LEU A 24 5.83 3.82 11.52
C LEU A 24 4.44 3.25 11.26
N PHE A 25 4.25 2.64 10.09
CA PHE A 25 2.98 2.09 9.68
C PHE A 25 3.11 0.58 9.54
N ILE A 26 2.33 -0.17 10.30
CA ILE A 26 2.40 -1.64 10.31
C ILE A 26 1.14 -2.19 9.65
N THR A 27 1.33 -2.96 8.57
CA THR A 27 0.23 -3.56 7.83
C THR A 27 0.74 -4.76 7.03
N HIS A 28 -0.16 -5.64 6.65
CA HIS A 28 0.14 -6.70 5.68
C HIS A 28 -0.45 -6.41 4.31
N ASP A 29 -0.98 -5.19 4.11
CA ASP A 29 -1.51 -4.76 2.83
C ASP A 29 -0.51 -3.84 2.14
N LEU A 30 0.24 -4.39 1.21
CA LEU A 30 1.29 -3.66 0.48
C LEU A 30 0.70 -2.54 -0.38
N GLY A 31 -0.50 -2.72 -0.89
CA GLY A 31 -1.18 -1.68 -1.65
C GLY A 31 -1.47 -0.43 -0.82
N ALA A 32 -1.83 -0.62 0.45
CA ALA A 32 -2.13 0.49 1.35
C ALA A 32 -0.90 1.36 1.60
N ILE A 33 0.26 0.75 1.81
CA ILE A 33 1.47 1.50 2.16
C ILE A 33 2.22 2.08 0.97
N SER A 34 1.85 1.71 -0.25
CA SER A 34 2.54 2.18 -1.46
C SER A 34 2.54 3.71 -1.59
N ARG A 35 1.54 4.38 -1.05
CA ARG A 35 1.39 5.83 -1.13
C ARG A 35 1.98 6.57 0.07
N VAL A 36 2.22 5.87 1.16
CA VAL A 36 2.59 6.48 2.45
C VAL A 36 4.06 6.24 2.79
N ALA A 37 4.58 5.07 2.49
CA ALA A 37 5.88 4.65 2.96
C ALA A 37 7.02 5.16 2.08
N ASP A 38 8.05 5.70 2.71
CA ASP A 38 9.32 6.03 2.06
C ASP A 38 10.21 4.81 2.01
N ARG A 39 10.14 3.97 3.03
CA ARG A 39 10.93 2.74 3.13
C ARG A 39 10.09 1.64 3.73
N ILE A 40 10.27 0.44 3.21
CA ILE A 40 9.51 -0.74 3.61
C ILE A 40 10.44 -1.79 4.18
N LEU A 41 10.04 -2.38 5.30
CA LEU A 41 10.65 -3.56 5.87
C LEU A 41 9.60 -4.68 5.81
N VAL A 42 9.93 -5.76 5.12
CA VAL A 42 9.05 -6.94 5.10
C VAL A 42 9.53 -7.91 6.16
N MET A 43 8.62 -8.31 7.04
CA MET A 43 8.93 -9.23 8.12
C MET A 43 8.13 -10.51 7.98
N ASN A 44 8.77 -11.62 8.28
CA ASN A 44 8.11 -12.92 8.32
C ASN A 44 8.75 -13.77 9.43
N SER A 45 7.92 -14.36 10.28
CA SER A 45 8.36 -15.21 11.40
C SER A 45 9.40 -14.52 12.30
N GLY A 46 9.19 -13.21 12.56
CA GLY A 46 10.06 -12.46 13.45
C GLY A 46 11.35 -11.96 12.82
N HIS A 47 11.54 -12.16 11.52
CA HIS A 47 12.75 -11.74 10.81
C HIS A 47 12.44 -10.79 9.69
N VAL A 48 13.36 -9.85 9.42
CA VAL A 48 13.29 -8.99 8.24
C VAL A 48 13.79 -9.82 7.05
N VAL A 49 12.91 -10.05 6.08
CA VAL A 49 13.24 -10.86 4.90
C VAL A 49 13.53 -10.02 3.65
N ASP A 50 13.00 -8.81 3.60
CA ASP A 50 13.29 -7.84 2.53
C ASP A 50 13.21 -6.43 3.07
N SER A 51 13.94 -5.49 2.45
CA SER A 51 13.87 -4.07 2.81
C SER A 51 14.22 -3.20 1.61
N GLY A 52 13.71 -1.99 1.60
CA GLY A 52 14.01 -1.01 0.58
C GLY A 52 12.84 -0.11 0.24
N SER A 53 12.92 0.56 -0.90
CA SER A 53 11.84 1.38 -1.42
C SER A 53 10.69 0.49 -1.89
N PHE A 54 9.53 1.10 -2.10
CA PHE A 54 8.38 0.38 -2.64
C PHE A 54 8.71 -0.23 -4.01
N ASP A 55 9.40 0.51 -4.85
CA ASP A 55 9.80 0.03 -6.17
C ASP A 55 10.72 -1.19 -6.09
N HIS A 56 11.68 -1.17 -5.17
CA HIS A 56 12.57 -2.30 -4.94
C HIS A 56 11.80 -3.54 -4.49
N ILE A 57 10.86 -3.38 -3.57
CA ILE A 57 10.04 -4.50 -3.09
C ILE A 57 9.19 -5.09 -4.22
N LEU A 58 8.65 -4.24 -5.08
CA LEU A 58 7.84 -4.71 -6.22
C LEU A 58 8.65 -5.50 -7.24
N LYS A 59 9.84 -5.02 -7.59
CA LYS A 59 10.58 -5.53 -8.75
C LYS A 59 11.72 -6.48 -8.39
N HIS A 60 12.28 -6.36 -7.19
CA HIS A 60 13.51 -7.06 -6.82
C HIS A 60 13.40 -7.86 -5.53
N ALA A 61 12.18 -8.19 -5.10
CA ALA A 61 11.99 -9.01 -3.92
C ALA A 61 12.49 -10.44 -4.15
N ASP A 62 13.37 -10.88 -3.28
CA ASP A 62 13.96 -12.23 -3.36
C ASP A 62 13.17 -13.26 -2.57
N ASP A 63 12.49 -12.84 -1.50
CA ASP A 63 11.81 -13.75 -0.59
C ASP A 63 10.43 -14.14 -1.13
N PRO A 64 10.05 -15.42 -1.09
CA PRO A 64 8.74 -15.87 -1.56
C PRO A 64 7.56 -15.23 -0.84
N TYR A 65 7.70 -14.92 0.45
CA TYR A 65 6.65 -14.24 1.21
C TYR A 65 6.39 -12.84 0.67
N THR A 66 7.45 -12.10 0.35
CA THR A 66 7.35 -10.77 -0.24
C THR A 66 6.67 -10.81 -1.60
N ARG A 67 7.02 -11.79 -2.43
CA ARG A 67 6.38 -12.00 -3.74
C ARG A 67 4.89 -12.25 -3.60
N MET A 68 4.49 -13.03 -2.60
CA MET A 68 3.08 -13.27 -2.31
C MET A 68 2.34 -11.98 -1.97
N LEU A 69 2.93 -11.12 -1.15
CA LEU A 69 2.35 -9.82 -0.80
C LEU A 69 2.19 -8.93 -2.02
N VAL A 70 3.15 -8.94 -2.93
CA VAL A 70 3.08 -8.18 -4.18
C VAL A 70 1.93 -8.66 -5.05
N GLU A 71 1.73 -9.97 -5.16
CA GLU A 71 0.62 -10.54 -5.92
C GLU A 71 -0.74 -10.15 -5.33
N LYS A 72 -0.86 -10.19 -4.02
CA LYS A 72 -2.09 -9.75 -3.33
C LYS A 72 -2.37 -8.27 -3.57
N ARG A 73 -1.32 -7.46 -3.57
CA ARG A 73 -1.45 -6.03 -3.89
C ARG A 73 -2.09 -5.81 -5.25
N SER A 74 -1.65 -6.55 -6.25
CA SER A 74 -2.21 -6.43 -7.60
C SER A 74 -3.71 -6.70 -7.62
N ALA A 75 -4.17 -7.71 -6.91
CA ALA A 75 -5.59 -8.03 -6.81
C ALA A 75 -6.37 -6.90 -6.12
N VAL A 76 -5.84 -6.35 -5.03
CA VAL A 76 -6.47 -5.24 -4.31
C VAL A 76 -6.56 -4.00 -5.20
N MET A 77 -5.49 -3.67 -5.91
CA MET A 77 -5.47 -2.51 -6.80
C MET A 77 -6.48 -2.64 -7.94
N GLN A 78 -6.67 -3.82 -8.47
CA GLN A 78 -7.70 -4.05 -9.48
C GLN A 78 -9.10 -3.79 -8.92
N ARG A 79 -9.37 -4.23 -7.70
CA ARG A 79 -10.64 -3.93 -7.03
C ARG A 79 -10.86 -2.43 -6.86
N TYR A 80 -9.85 -1.71 -6.44
CA TYR A 80 -9.93 -0.26 -6.30
C TYR A 80 -10.29 0.41 -7.61
N ARG A 81 -9.62 0.02 -8.70
CA ARG A 81 -9.90 0.56 -10.02
C ARG A 81 -11.33 0.31 -10.45
N GLN A 82 -11.83 -0.89 -10.22
CA GLN A 82 -13.20 -1.24 -10.56
C GLN A 82 -14.22 -0.38 -9.79
N ILE A 83 -13.99 -0.18 -8.49
CA ILE A 83 -14.86 0.64 -7.66
C ILE A 83 -14.86 2.10 -8.14
N LEU A 84 -13.69 2.65 -8.42
CA LEU A 84 -13.55 4.03 -8.88
C LEU A 84 -14.17 4.24 -10.26
N HIS A 85 -13.97 3.31 -11.17
CA HIS A 85 -14.58 3.36 -12.50
C HIS A 85 -16.10 3.23 -12.41
N GLY A 86 -16.61 2.37 -11.54
CA GLY A 86 -18.03 2.25 -11.30
C GLY A 86 -18.66 3.56 -10.85
N LYS A 87 -17.98 4.30 -9.96
CA LYS A 87 -18.42 5.62 -9.52
C LYS A 87 -18.42 6.65 -10.66
N GLU A 88 -17.38 6.64 -11.48
CA GLU A 88 -17.27 7.54 -12.63
C GLU A 88 -18.36 7.26 -13.65
N GLU A 89 -18.62 6.00 -13.96
CA GLU A 89 -19.69 5.60 -14.85
C GLU A 89 -21.06 6.03 -14.30
N SER A 90 -21.28 5.87 -13.02
CA SER A 90 -22.52 6.31 -12.37
C SER A 90 -22.73 7.82 -12.48
N SER A 91 -21.66 8.60 -12.43
CA SER A 91 -21.75 10.05 -12.52
C SER A 91 -22.03 10.55 -13.94
N HIS A 92 -21.81 9.73 -14.95
CA HIS A 92 -22.09 10.03 -16.35
C HIS A 92 -23.45 9.54 -16.82
N ALA A 93 -24.09 8.76 -16.01
CA ALA A 93 -25.45 8.30 -16.32
C ALA A 93 -26.48 9.33 -15.90
#